data_72d4b97f54685dd6789aa22fb897be9a
#
_entry.id   72d4b97f54685dd6789aa22fb897be9a
#
_cell.length_a   1.000
_cell.length_b   1.000
_cell.length_c   1.000
_cell.angle_alpha   90.00
_cell.angle_beta   90.00
_cell.angle_gamma   90.00
#
_symmetry.space_group_name_H-M   'P 1'
#
loop_
_entity.id
_entity.type
_entity.pdbx_description
1 polymer ?
#
loop_
_entity_poly.entity_id
_entity_poly.type
_entity_poly.pdbx_seq_one_letter_code
_entity_poly.pdbx_strand_id
1 'polypeptide(L)'
;MSGKEYNPAEVENLIQESWVQNNSYKASPSKTKEKFYCLSMFPYPSGKLHMGHVRNYTIGDVISSFKRMQGFNVFQPMGWDAFGLPAENAAIKNKVDPQSWTEQNIENMKSQLKRLGFSYDWSKELKTCDPNYFRWEQEIFTLLHKKGLVYRKKSLVNWDPVDETVLANEQVIDGKGWRSGATV
;
A
#
# COMPACT_ATOMS: atom_id res chain seq x y z
N MET A 1 2.25 33.79 32.72
CA MET A 1 1.93 32.60 31.89
C MET A 1 3.13 31.68 32.02
N SER A 2 3.05 30.61 32.80
CA SER A 2 4.12 29.60 32.88
C SER A 2 4.09 28.80 31.60
N GLY A 3 5.00 29.12 30.70
CA GLY A 3 5.16 28.35 29.45
C GLY A 3 5.59 26.94 29.81
N LYS A 4 4.66 25.99 29.75
CA LYS A 4 5.06 24.58 29.70
C LYS A 4 5.92 24.41 28.46
N GLU A 5 7.12 23.88 28.64
CA GLU A 5 7.98 23.50 27.53
C GLU A 5 7.25 22.51 26.64
N TYR A 6 7.36 22.68 25.31
CA TYR A 6 6.71 21.80 24.36
C TYR A 6 7.28 20.38 24.48
N ASN A 7 6.43 19.43 24.86
CA ASN A 7 6.76 18.01 24.92
C ASN A 7 6.10 17.26 23.73
N PRO A 8 6.84 16.96 22.67
CA PRO A 8 6.27 16.30 21.48
C PRO A 8 5.56 14.97 21.81
N ALA A 9 6.15 14.17 22.69
CA ALA A 9 5.61 12.84 23.03
C ALA A 9 4.21 12.90 23.68
N GLU A 10 3.93 13.93 24.46
CA GLU A 10 2.62 14.14 25.06
C GLU A 10 1.64 14.79 24.08
N VAL A 11 2.07 15.87 23.43
CA VAL A 11 1.20 16.68 22.57
C VAL A 11 0.80 15.89 21.32
N GLU A 12 1.73 15.22 20.67
CA GLU A 12 1.46 14.47 19.43
C GLU A 12 0.48 13.32 19.68
N ASN A 13 0.64 12.56 20.77
CA ASN A 13 -0.28 11.47 21.10
C ASN A 13 -1.70 11.99 21.35
N LEU A 14 -1.87 13.04 22.15
CA LEU A 14 -3.17 13.64 22.43
C LEU A 14 -3.86 14.15 21.15
N ILE A 15 -3.11 14.79 20.27
CA ILE A 15 -3.66 15.32 19.02
C ILE A 15 -4.04 14.18 18.06
N GLN A 16 -3.21 13.16 17.93
CA GLN A 16 -3.51 12.00 17.09
C GLN A 16 -4.73 11.23 17.59
N GLU A 17 -4.89 11.05 18.90
CA GLU A 17 -6.10 10.48 19.50
C GLU A 17 -7.33 11.33 19.18
N SER A 18 -7.23 12.65 19.32
CA SER A 18 -8.32 13.57 18.95
C SER A 18 -8.70 13.46 17.48
N TRP A 19 -7.75 13.33 16.55
CA TRP A 19 -8.04 13.12 15.13
C TRP A 19 -8.81 11.85 14.88
N VAL A 20 -8.48 10.76 15.56
CA VAL A 20 -9.19 9.48 15.44
C VAL A 20 -10.62 9.61 15.97
N GLN A 21 -10.80 10.17 17.18
CA GLN A 21 -12.11 10.33 17.82
C GLN A 21 -13.06 11.22 17.01
N ASN A 22 -12.54 12.29 16.42
CA ASN A 22 -13.31 13.24 15.63
C ASN A 22 -13.42 12.87 14.15
N ASN A 23 -12.82 11.76 13.70
CA ASN A 23 -12.76 11.38 12.29
C ASN A 23 -12.24 12.54 11.40
N SER A 24 -11.22 13.26 11.87
CA SER A 24 -10.77 14.54 11.29
C SER A 24 -10.37 14.46 9.81
N TYR A 25 -9.93 13.29 9.35
CA TYR A 25 -9.48 13.08 7.97
C TYR A 25 -10.41 12.23 7.13
N LYS A 26 -11.58 11.86 7.67
CA LYS A 26 -12.58 11.09 6.93
C LYS A 26 -13.17 11.94 5.80
N ALA A 27 -12.98 11.48 4.57
CA ALA A 27 -13.61 12.09 3.40
C ALA A 27 -15.08 11.69 3.31
N SER A 28 -15.95 12.68 3.10
CA SER A 28 -17.37 12.47 2.91
C SER A 28 -17.84 13.14 1.62
N PRO A 29 -18.81 12.57 0.88
CA PRO A 29 -19.35 13.22 -0.29
C PRO A 29 -19.83 14.64 0.02
N SER A 30 -19.42 15.60 -0.79
CA SER A 30 -19.85 17.01 -0.66
C SER A 30 -20.27 17.55 -2.02
N LYS A 31 -21.36 18.30 -2.07
CA LYS A 31 -21.83 19.00 -3.27
C LYS A 31 -21.29 20.44 -3.34
N THR A 32 -20.77 20.97 -2.24
CA THR A 32 -20.37 22.37 -2.10
C THR A 32 -18.86 22.57 -2.06
N LYS A 33 -18.09 21.56 -1.67
CA LYS A 33 -16.64 21.63 -1.63
C LYS A 33 -16.01 21.04 -2.88
N GLU A 34 -15.02 21.71 -3.41
CA GLU A 34 -14.19 21.18 -4.50
C GLU A 34 -13.44 19.93 -4.01
N LYS A 35 -13.39 18.90 -4.86
CA LYS A 35 -12.79 17.61 -4.52
C LYS A 35 -11.30 17.63 -4.85
N PHE A 36 -10.51 17.05 -3.96
CA PHE A 36 -9.10 16.79 -4.21
C PHE A 36 -8.76 15.35 -3.83
N TYR A 37 -8.24 14.59 -4.78
CA TYR A 37 -7.80 13.22 -4.58
C TYR A 37 -6.27 13.17 -4.55
N CYS A 38 -5.71 12.72 -3.44
CA CYS A 38 -4.27 12.56 -3.29
C CYS A 38 -3.95 11.08 -3.02
N LEU A 39 -3.35 10.44 -4.00
CA LEU A 39 -2.91 9.05 -3.91
C LEU A 39 -1.39 8.98 -3.92
N SER A 40 -0.82 8.43 -2.86
CA SER A 40 0.55 7.95 -2.83
C SER A 40 0.57 6.45 -3.15
N MET A 41 1.61 5.98 -3.83
CA MET A 41 1.75 4.56 -4.15
C MET A 41 1.72 3.70 -2.89
N PHE A 42 0.88 2.67 -2.89
CA PHE A 42 0.74 1.77 -1.76
C PHE A 42 2.03 0.97 -1.51
N PRO A 43 2.42 0.77 -0.24
CA PRO A 43 3.60 -0.02 0.08
C PRO A 43 3.33 -1.52 -0.05
N TYR A 44 4.38 -2.29 -0.34
CA TYR A 44 4.39 -3.74 -0.13
C TYR A 44 4.56 -4.05 1.36
N PRO A 45 3.69 -4.84 1.98
CA PRO A 45 3.82 -5.20 3.39
C PRO A 45 4.80 -6.37 3.59
N SER A 46 6.02 -6.24 3.09
CA SER A 46 7.06 -7.28 3.16
C SER A 46 8.10 -7.05 4.26
N GLY A 47 7.95 -6.01 5.07
CA GLY A 47 8.86 -5.66 6.14
C GLY A 47 8.48 -4.37 6.87
N LYS A 48 9.49 -3.66 7.36
CA LYS A 48 9.33 -2.37 8.06
C LYS A 48 9.37 -1.20 7.07
N LEU A 49 8.76 -0.06 7.48
CA LEU A 49 8.95 1.18 6.75
C LEU A 49 10.44 1.59 6.75
N HIS A 50 10.86 2.24 5.68
CA HIS A 50 12.17 2.85 5.53
C HIS A 50 12.03 4.31 5.07
N MET A 51 13.14 5.06 5.05
CA MET A 51 13.13 6.49 4.71
C MET A 51 12.53 6.82 3.35
N GLY A 52 12.58 5.89 2.38
CA GLY A 52 11.90 6.04 1.09
C GLY A 52 10.38 6.14 1.24
N HIS A 53 9.78 5.33 2.11
CA HIS A 53 8.36 5.41 2.45
C HIS A 53 8.05 6.75 3.15
N VAL A 54 8.86 7.15 4.13
CA VAL A 54 8.67 8.42 4.84
C VAL A 54 8.66 9.59 3.86
N ARG A 55 9.65 9.65 2.95
CA ARG A 55 9.72 10.69 1.92
C ARG A 55 8.47 10.71 1.04
N ASN A 56 8.09 9.56 0.49
CA ASN A 56 6.95 9.46 -0.42
C ASN A 56 5.65 9.92 0.26
N TYR A 57 5.39 9.45 1.45
CA TYR A 57 4.12 9.72 2.15
C TYR A 57 4.07 11.13 2.76
N THR A 58 5.21 11.67 3.21
CA THR A 58 5.28 13.05 3.68
C THR A 58 4.93 14.05 2.57
N ILE A 59 5.43 13.83 1.33
CA ILE A 59 5.09 14.70 0.19
C ILE A 59 3.57 14.71 -0.05
N GLY A 60 2.94 13.52 -0.11
CA GLY A 60 1.50 13.41 -0.29
C GLY A 60 0.71 14.05 0.85
N ASP A 61 1.17 13.87 2.09
CA ASP A 61 0.51 14.41 3.27
C ASP A 61 0.58 15.94 3.35
N VAL A 62 1.73 16.53 3.03
CA VAL A 62 1.89 17.99 2.95
C VAL A 62 0.93 18.60 1.92
N ILE A 63 0.83 17.99 0.73
CA ILE A 63 -0.09 18.44 -0.33
C ILE A 63 -1.54 18.33 0.16
N SER A 64 -1.92 17.20 0.75
CA SER A 64 -3.26 16.95 1.27
C SER A 64 -3.64 17.93 2.36
N SER A 65 -2.74 18.17 3.31
CA SER A 65 -2.94 19.11 4.41
C SER A 65 -3.08 20.55 3.90
N PHE A 66 -2.24 20.96 2.96
CA PHE A 66 -2.35 22.26 2.31
C PHE A 66 -3.70 22.44 1.61
N LYS A 67 -4.17 21.42 0.87
CA LYS A 67 -5.47 21.45 0.19
C LYS A 67 -6.64 21.50 1.18
N ARG A 68 -6.56 20.80 2.31
CA ARG A 68 -7.56 20.92 3.38
C ARG A 68 -7.63 22.32 3.96
N MET A 69 -6.46 22.95 4.20
CA MET A 69 -6.39 24.36 4.67
C MET A 69 -7.00 25.34 3.67
N GLN A 70 -6.97 25.04 2.36
CA GLN A 70 -7.65 25.80 1.32
C GLN A 70 -9.16 25.51 1.24
N GLY A 71 -9.71 24.61 2.05
CA GLY A 71 -11.14 24.30 2.08
C GLY A 71 -11.58 23.16 1.15
N PHE A 72 -10.66 22.50 0.44
CA PHE A 72 -11.01 21.34 -0.38
C PHE A 72 -11.53 20.16 0.43
N ASN A 73 -12.39 19.36 -0.20
CA ASN A 73 -12.77 18.04 0.31
C ASN A 73 -11.70 17.03 -0.14
N VAL A 74 -10.72 16.80 0.70
CA VAL A 74 -9.55 15.97 0.36
C VAL A 74 -9.84 14.51 0.68
N PHE A 75 -9.65 13.65 -0.30
CA PHE A 75 -9.61 12.21 -0.15
C PHE A 75 -8.16 11.71 -0.29
N GLN A 76 -7.60 11.23 0.81
CA GLN A 76 -6.26 10.64 0.87
C GLN A 76 -6.36 9.23 1.47
N PRO A 77 -6.56 8.20 0.64
CA PRO A 77 -6.63 6.81 1.10
C PRO A 77 -5.25 6.23 1.36
N MET A 78 -5.23 5.13 2.13
CA MET A 78 -4.10 4.23 2.26
C MET A 78 -4.53 2.81 1.87
N GLY A 79 -3.60 2.06 1.31
CA GLY A 79 -3.79 0.66 0.98
C GLY A 79 -2.48 -0.11 1.05
N TRP A 80 -2.58 -1.42 0.83
CA TRP A 80 -1.46 -2.35 0.90
C TRP A 80 -1.42 -3.16 -0.39
N ASP A 81 -0.31 -3.05 -1.11
CA ASP A 81 -0.05 -3.91 -2.27
C ASP A 81 0.48 -5.25 -1.77
N ALA A 82 -0.47 -6.15 -1.48
CA ALA A 82 -0.23 -7.32 -0.63
C ALA A 82 -0.20 -8.65 -1.40
N PHE A 83 -0.30 -8.61 -2.73
CA PHE A 83 -0.11 -9.79 -3.58
C PHE A 83 1.33 -9.88 -4.10
N GLY A 84 1.75 -11.10 -4.38
CA GLY A 84 2.91 -11.41 -5.19
C GLY A 84 4.13 -11.90 -4.44
N LEU A 85 5.17 -12.21 -5.21
CA LEU A 85 6.41 -12.84 -4.77
C LEU A 85 7.14 -12.16 -3.60
N PRO A 86 7.17 -10.83 -3.44
CA PRO A 86 7.88 -10.24 -2.31
C PRO A 86 7.39 -10.70 -0.95
N ALA A 87 6.07 -10.78 -0.75
CA ALA A 87 5.48 -11.25 0.50
C ALA A 87 5.66 -12.76 0.68
N GLU A 88 5.46 -13.54 -0.38
CA GLU A 88 5.61 -15.01 -0.37
C GLU A 88 7.05 -15.40 -0.09
N ASN A 89 8.03 -14.78 -0.75
CA ASN A 89 9.45 -15.05 -0.52
C ASN A 89 9.89 -14.69 0.90
N ALA A 90 9.39 -13.58 1.43
CA ALA A 90 9.68 -13.19 2.81
C ALA A 90 9.08 -14.22 3.80
N ALA A 91 7.88 -14.70 3.54
CA ALA A 91 7.24 -15.74 4.36
C ALA A 91 8.00 -17.07 4.32
N ILE A 92 8.40 -17.53 3.13
CA ILE A 92 9.22 -18.74 2.94
C ILE A 92 10.54 -18.60 3.70
N LYS A 93 11.26 -17.49 3.53
CA LYS A 93 12.52 -17.24 4.21
C LYS A 93 12.39 -17.28 5.74
N ASN A 94 11.29 -16.77 6.27
CA ASN A 94 11.03 -16.71 7.70
C ASN A 94 10.27 -17.96 8.21
N LYS A 95 9.93 -18.91 7.34
CA LYS A 95 9.19 -20.14 7.66
C LYS A 95 7.85 -19.87 8.37
N VAL A 96 7.13 -18.89 7.88
CA VAL A 96 5.81 -18.50 8.38
C VAL A 96 4.78 -18.54 7.27
N ASP A 97 3.51 -18.62 7.63
CA ASP A 97 2.41 -18.52 6.68
C ASP A 97 2.38 -17.13 6.00
N PRO A 98 2.26 -17.03 4.65
CA PRO A 98 2.24 -15.77 3.92
C PRO A 98 1.15 -14.80 4.37
N GLN A 99 -0.04 -15.30 4.69
CA GLN A 99 -1.14 -14.45 5.16
C GLN A 99 -0.80 -13.83 6.51
N SER A 100 -0.40 -14.66 7.47
CA SER A 100 -0.04 -14.20 8.83
C SER A 100 1.12 -13.22 8.80
N TRP A 101 2.14 -13.48 7.96
CA TRP A 101 3.27 -12.58 7.76
C TRP A 101 2.83 -11.22 7.20
N THR A 102 1.99 -11.25 6.17
CA THR A 102 1.49 -10.04 5.51
C THR A 102 0.66 -9.19 6.47
N GLU A 103 -0.27 -9.80 7.19
CA GLU A 103 -1.12 -9.08 8.14
C GLU A 103 -0.33 -8.46 9.29
N GLN A 104 0.65 -9.18 9.83
CA GLN A 104 1.52 -8.65 10.87
C GLN A 104 2.33 -7.45 10.37
N ASN A 105 2.87 -7.51 9.15
CA ASN A 105 3.58 -6.38 8.57
C ASN A 105 2.67 -5.18 8.30
N ILE A 106 1.44 -5.40 7.83
CA ILE A 106 0.45 -4.34 7.66
C ILE A 106 0.21 -3.62 8.98
N GLU A 107 -0.05 -4.32 10.06
CA GLU A 107 -0.30 -3.71 11.37
C GLU A 107 0.93 -2.94 11.88
N ASN A 108 2.13 -3.50 11.71
CA ASN A 108 3.38 -2.84 12.08
C ASN A 108 3.59 -1.55 11.28
N MET A 109 3.46 -1.60 9.95
CA MET A 109 3.63 -0.44 9.07
C MET A 109 2.55 0.61 9.34
N LYS A 110 1.31 0.19 9.57
CA LYS A 110 0.18 1.06 9.90
C LYS A 110 0.43 1.82 11.21
N SER A 111 0.93 1.14 12.23
CA SER A 111 1.28 1.78 13.50
C SER A 111 2.37 2.84 13.32
N GLN A 112 3.37 2.55 12.48
CA GLN A 112 4.45 3.49 12.14
C GLN A 112 3.92 4.70 11.35
N LEU A 113 3.04 4.49 10.37
CA LEU A 113 2.41 5.58 9.60
C LEU A 113 1.53 6.48 10.48
N LYS A 114 0.78 5.89 11.42
CA LYS A 114 0.01 6.66 12.40
C LYS A 114 0.92 7.48 13.30
N ARG A 115 2.04 6.90 13.75
CA ARG A 115 3.02 7.61 14.58
C ARG A 115 3.65 8.81 13.87
N LEU A 116 3.77 8.77 12.53
CA LEU A 116 4.23 9.89 11.70
C LEU A 116 3.17 11.01 11.57
N GLY A 117 1.95 10.79 12.05
CA GLY A 117 0.89 11.79 12.05
C GLY A 117 0.29 12.10 10.69
N PHE A 118 0.36 11.18 9.73
CA PHE A 118 -0.22 11.37 8.39
C PHE A 118 -1.75 11.40 8.41
N SER A 119 -2.30 12.25 7.56
CA SER A 119 -3.72 12.57 7.49
C SER A 119 -4.51 11.65 6.56
N TYR A 120 -4.28 10.34 6.64
CA TYR A 120 -5.00 9.34 5.85
C TYR A 120 -6.43 9.12 6.33
N ASP A 121 -7.34 8.88 5.38
CA ASP A 121 -8.66 8.34 5.67
C ASP A 121 -8.58 6.82 5.88
N TRP A 122 -8.28 6.41 7.10
CA TRP A 122 -8.19 4.99 7.47
C TRP A 122 -9.50 4.22 7.34
N SER A 123 -10.65 4.90 7.21
CA SER A 123 -11.93 4.23 6.94
C SER A 123 -12.03 3.69 5.51
N LYS A 124 -11.10 4.09 4.65
CA LYS A 124 -10.97 3.67 3.25
C LYS A 124 -9.71 2.85 2.98
N GLU A 125 -9.13 2.31 4.04
CA GLU A 125 -8.03 1.36 3.94
C GLU A 125 -8.44 0.12 3.14
N LEU A 126 -7.54 -0.37 2.31
CA LEU A 126 -7.75 -1.59 1.53
C LEU A 126 -6.49 -2.46 1.48
N LYS A 127 -6.69 -3.74 1.20
CA LYS A 127 -5.62 -4.72 0.91
C LYS A 127 -5.91 -5.34 -0.46
N THR A 128 -4.94 -5.34 -1.37
CA THR A 128 -5.14 -5.91 -2.72
C THR A 128 -5.38 -7.42 -2.69
N CYS A 129 -4.91 -8.11 -1.64
CA CYS A 129 -5.17 -9.54 -1.41
C CYS A 129 -6.53 -9.85 -0.77
N ASP A 130 -7.33 -8.85 -0.41
CA ASP A 130 -8.65 -9.06 0.17
C ASP A 130 -9.65 -9.49 -0.92
N PRO A 131 -10.43 -10.58 -0.71
CA PRO A 131 -11.48 -10.98 -1.65
C PRO A 131 -12.46 -9.87 -2.01
N ASN A 132 -12.77 -8.96 -1.08
CA ASN A 132 -13.61 -7.81 -1.35
C ASN A 132 -13.00 -6.81 -2.33
N TYR A 133 -11.68 -6.83 -2.49
CA TYR A 133 -10.96 -6.04 -3.47
C TYR A 133 -10.82 -6.79 -4.80
N PHE A 134 -10.16 -7.95 -4.83
CA PHE A 134 -9.80 -8.60 -6.08
C PHE A 134 -10.99 -9.24 -6.84
N ARG A 135 -12.14 -9.44 -6.20
CA ARG A 135 -13.35 -9.89 -6.91
C ARG A 135 -13.75 -8.97 -8.06
N TRP A 136 -13.48 -7.67 -7.92
CA TRP A 136 -13.80 -6.69 -8.96
C TRP A 136 -12.83 -6.79 -10.15
N GLU A 137 -11.57 -7.08 -9.89
CA GLU A 137 -10.59 -7.36 -10.95
C GLU A 137 -10.97 -8.63 -11.73
N GLN A 138 -11.40 -9.68 -11.02
CA GLN A 138 -11.89 -10.90 -11.63
C GLN A 138 -13.16 -10.66 -12.46
N GLU A 139 -14.06 -9.81 -12.02
CA GLU A 139 -15.24 -9.43 -12.78
C GLU A 139 -14.86 -8.67 -14.06
N ILE A 140 -13.96 -7.68 -13.96
CA ILE A 140 -13.45 -6.94 -15.11
C ILE A 140 -12.79 -7.89 -16.11
N PHE A 141 -11.94 -8.79 -15.65
CA PHE A 141 -11.31 -9.81 -16.52
C PHE A 141 -12.37 -10.67 -17.25
N THR A 142 -13.40 -11.11 -16.55
CA THR A 142 -14.48 -11.89 -17.11
C THR A 142 -15.24 -11.11 -18.20
N LEU A 143 -15.50 -9.82 -17.96
CA LEU A 143 -16.12 -8.93 -18.94
C LEU A 143 -15.26 -8.73 -20.19
N LEU A 144 -13.95 -8.55 -20.01
CA LEU A 144 -12.99 -8.46 -21.13
C LEU A 144 -12.95 -9.74 -21.95
N HIS A 145 -12.95 -10.89 -21.28
CA HIS A 145 -13.01 -12.19 -21.96
C HIS A 145 -14.31 -12.35 -22.77
N LYS A 146 -15.46 -12.02 -22.19
CA LYS A 146 -16.76 -12.06 -22.88
C LYS A 146 -16.80 -11.15 -24.13
N LYS A 147 -16.06 -10.05 -24.10
CA LYS A 147 -15.93 -9.12 -25.26
C LYS A 147 -14.87 -9.56 -26.28
N GLY A 148 -14.21 -10.69 -26.10
CA GLY A 148 -13.15 -11.17 -26.99
C GLY A 148 -11.84 -10.38 -26.93
N LEU A 149 -11.66 -9.52 -25.94
CA LEU A 149 -10.44 -8.73 -25.72
C LEU A 149 -9.33 -9.53 -25.05
N VAL A 150 -9.66 -10.65 -24.44
CA VAL A 150 -8.73 -11.58 -23.79
C VAL A 150 -8.97 -12.98 -24.34
N TYR A 151 -7.89 -13.69 -24.65
CA TYR A 151 -7.95 -15.06 -25.16
C TYR A 151 -6.82 -15.90 -24.54
N ARG A 152 -7.03 -17.21 -24.49
CA ARG A 152 -6.03 -18.16 -23.97
C ARG A 152 -5.07 -18.57 -25.08
N LYS A 153 -3.78 -18.45 -24.83
CA LYS A 153 -2.71 -18.85 -25.74
C LYS A 153 -1.60 -19.58 -24.98
N LYS A 154 -1.01 -20.61 -25.62
CA LYS A 154 0.26 -21.18 -25.14
C LYS A 154 1.40 -20.28 -25.61
N SER A 155 2.34 -19.96 -24.71
CA SER A 155 3.53 -19.18 -25.02
C SER A 155 4.72 -19.72 -24.23
N LEU A 156 5.92 -19.47 -24.72
CA LEU A 156 7.14 -19.73 -23.97
C LEU A 156 7.26 -18.73 -22.81
N VAL A 157 7.76 -19.20 -21.69
CA VAL A 157 8.02 -18.41 -20.50
C VAL A 157 9.43 -18.68 -20.02
N ASN A 158 10.02 -17.74 -19.31
CA ASN A 158 11.31 -17.93 -18.65
C ASN A 158 11.05 -18.65 -17.32
N TRP A 159 11.35 -19.94 -17.27
CA TRP A 159 11.16 -20.76 -16.07
C TRP A 159 12.49 -20.88 -15.30
N ASP A 160 12.50 -20.44 -14.05
CA ASP A 160 13.60 -20.64 -13.14
C ASP A 160 13.40 -21.95 -12.35
N PRO A 161 14.27 -22.97 -12.58
CA PRO A 161 14.09 -24.28 -11.95
C PRO A 161 14.52 -24.32 -10.48
N VAL A 162 15.26 -23.32 -9.99
CA VAL A 162 15.71 -23.23 -8.60
C VAL A 162 14.69 -22.48 -7.75
N ASP A 163 14.19 -21.37 -8.27
CA ASP A 163 13.13 -20.58 -7.60
C ASP A 163 11.73 -21.11 -7.89
N GLU A 164 11.60 -22.15 -8.77
CA GLU A 164 10.35 -22.78 -9.22
C GLU A 164 9.27 -21.73 -9.62
N THR A 165 9.70 -20.73 -10.40
CA THR A 165 8.83 -19.61 -10.77
C THR A 165 9.06 -19.15 -12.20
N VAL A 166 8.06 -18.44 -12.76
CA VAL A 166 8.17 -17.74 -14.04
C VAL A 166 8.76 -16.36 -13.80
N LEU A 167 9.81 -16.03 -14.57
CA LEU A 167 10.46 -14.74 -14.53
C LEU A 167 10.00 -13.83 -15.66
N ALA A 168 9.84 -12.55 -15.38
CA ALA A 168 9.72 -11.53 -16.42
C ALA A 168 11.03 -11.38 -17.21
N ASN A 169 10.98 -10.83 -18.41
CA ASN A 169 12.18 -10.70 -19.25
C ASN A 169 13.28 -9.87 -18.58
N GLU A 170 12.91 -8.86 -17.81
CA GLU A 170 13.81 -7.99 -17.05
C GLU A 170 14.50 -8.70 -15.89
N GLN A 171 14.01 -9.87 -15.52
CA GLN A 171 14.56 -10.71 -14.45
C GLN A 171 15.50 -11.80 -15.00
N VAL A 172 15.74 -11.82 -16.30
CA VAL A 172 16.67 -12.73 -16.97
C VAL A 172 17.87 -11.95 -17.46
N ILE A 173 19.06 -12.28 -16.93
CA ILE A 173 20.33 -11.65 -17.27
C ILE A 173 21.24 -12.73 -17.86
N ASP A 174 21.69 -12.56 -19.10
CA ASP A 174 22.53 -13.52 -19.82
C ASP A 174 21.99 -14.96 -19.80
N GLY A 175 20.66 -15.12 -19.95
CA GLY A 175 19.99 -16.43 -19.95
C GLY A 175 19.90 -17.08 -18.55
N LYS A 176 20.11 -16.31 -17.50
CA LYS A 176 20.07 -16.77 -16.12
C LYS A 176 19.08 -15.97 -15.29
N GLY A 177 18.43 -16.62 -14.34
CA GLY A 177 17.59 -15.95 -13.36
C GLY A 177 18.41 -14.96 -12.51
N TRP A 178 17.93 -13.74 -12.43
CA TRP A 178 18.63 -12.62 -11.77
C TRP A 178 18.97 -12.86 -10.30
N ARG A 179 18.22 -13.74 -9.64
CA ARG A 179 18.35 -14.07 -8.23
C ARG A 179 19.03 -15.43 -8.00
N SER A 180 18.54 -16.46 -8.67
CA SER A 180 19.06 -17.83 -8.51
C SER A 180 20.39 -18.05 -9.21
N GLY A 181 20.65 -17.32 -10.32
CA GLY A 181 21.78 -17.57 -11.22
C GLY A 181 21.61 -18.84 -12.06
N ALA A 182 20.50 -19.55 -11.96
CA ALA A 182 20.20 -20.74 -12.75
C ALA A 182 19.88 -20.37 -14.21
N THR A 183 20.19 -21.27 -15.13
CA THR A 183 19.77 -21.14 -16.52
C THR A 183 18.26 -21.28 -16.63
N VAL A 184 17.61 -20.37 -17.32
CA VAL A 184 16.15 -20.33 -17.53
C VAL A 184 15.80 -20.67 -18.96
#